data_718204da8ae5de3356a7cde81bd60bab
#
_entry.id   718204da8ae5de3356a7cde81bd60bab
#
_cell.length_a   1.000
_cell.length_b   1.000
_cell.length_c   1.000
_cell.angle_alpha   90.00
_cell.angle_beta   90.00
_cell.angle_gamma   90.00
#
_symmetry.space_group_name_H-M   'P 1'
#
loop_
_entity.id
_entity.type
_entity.pdbx_description
1 polymer ?
#
loop_
_entity_poly.entity_id
_entity_poly.type
_entity_poly.pdbx_seq_one_letter_code
_entity_poly.pdbx_strand_id
1 'polypeptide(L)'
;MKKFIFLAFVIAFSMTAFSCVSTNEVQISYDKSVLQNVSKVTDDGLSKVELAVSPDGNQLLYVEINKSVRSYITNMRDRNSGNYYDCQMYLLRDISRPSKTPLGLTFSYDPAWNKSGKEFVFTALENNQFKLVRANIEGGRKTYITRTPIGNEDGEPDIKNNVILCHTKINGKWQIVTLNYDGTEITLVCEGYSPKWHPTENKFVFIRDGGIFEMDLDLNQATEIYKDVDFPCYKPSYSKDGKYILFSQLTPVNTKGSMTSSLSKRIISIANSRRNIHLYLISSDGMNKTQLTSGAVDAYTPVWGADNTIFFISAANNKTDIWKAKVQY
;
A
#
# COMPACT_ATOMS: atom_id res chain seq x y z
N MET A 1 -2.36 7.21 -91.22
CA MET A 1 -1.83 6.29 -90.23
C MET A 1 -1.44 7.15 -88.99
N LYS A 2 -2.29 7.18 -87.97
CA LYS A 2 -2.02 7.93 -86.69
C LYS A 2 -1.71 6.90 -85.59
N LYS A 3 -0.48 6.94 -85.07
CA LYS A 3 -0.09 6.09 -83.94
C LYS A 3 -0.60 6.71 -82.66
N PHE A 4 -1.42 5.97 -81.91
CA PHE A 4 -1.78 6.30 -80.53
C PHE A 4 -0.70 5.80 -79.57
N ILE A 5 -0.13 6.72 -78.83
CA ILE A 5 0.79 6.40 -77.71
C ILE A 5 -0.03 6.30 -76.44
N PHE A 6 -0.10 5.11 -75.83
CA PHE A 6 -0.70 4.88 -74.53
C PHE A 6 0.32 5.24 -73.45
N LEU A 7 0.02 6.29 -72.68
CA LEU A 7 0.84 6.69 -71.51
C LEU A 7 0.28 5.98 -70.25
N ALA A 8 0.99 4.99 -69.76
CA ALA A 8 0.65 4.31 -68.52
C ALA A 8 1.08 5.15 -67.31
N PHE A 9 0.12 5.67 -66.54
CA PHE A 9 0.37 6.28 -65.23
C PHE A 9 0.59 5.18 -64.20
N VAL A 10 1.85 5.08 -63.72
CA VAL A 10 2.17 4.28 -62.54
C VAL A 10 1.92 5.15 -61.33
N ILE A 11 0.82 4.84 -60.60
CA ILE A 11 0.54 5.44 -59.29
C ILE A 11 1.39 4.69 -58.27
N ALA A 12 2.49 5.32 -57.81
CA ALA A 12 3.27 4.84 -56.68
C ALA A 12 2.51 5.14 -55.42
N PHE A 13 1.96 4.10 -54.80
CA PHE A 13 1.37 4.14 -53.43
C PHE A 13 2.53 4.19 -52.47
N SER A 14 2.86 5.36 -51.94
CA SER A 14 3.74 5.48 -50.79
C SER A 14 3.06 4.93 -49.54
N MET A 15 3.38 3.73 -49.14
CA MET A 15 3.11 3.23 -47.81
C MET A 15 3.88 4.07 -46.78
N THR A 16 3.25 5.06 -46.20
CA THR A 16 3.72 5.66 -44.96
C THR A 16 3.66 4.61 -43.89
N ALA A 17 4.81 4.03 -43.54
CA ALA A 17 4.96 3.23 -42.35
C ALA A 17 4.57 4.10 -41.15
N PHE A 18 3.41 3.85 -40.58
CA PHE A 18 3.09 4.32 -39.24
C PHE A 18 4.10 3.64 -38.31
N SER A 19 5.14 4.37 -37.97
CA SER A 19 6.00 4.04 -36.84
C SER A 19 5.09 4.02 -35.61
N CYS A 20 4.79 2.83 -35.13
CA CYS A 20 4.24 2.65 -33.79
C CYS A 20 5.29 3.23 -32.84
N VAL A 21 5.06 4.43 -32.36
CA VAL A 21 5.82 4.98 -31.24
C VAL A 21 5.50 4.06 -30.06
N SER A 22 6.39 3.13 -29.76
CA SER A 22 6.33 2.39 -28.51
C SER A 22 6.44 3.43 -27.42
N THR A 23 5.31 3.75 -26.78
CA THR A 23 5.33 4.44 -25.50
C THR A 23 6.13 3.54 -24.58
N ASN A 24 7.34 3.96 -24.21
CA ASN A 24 8.12 3.27 -23.20
C ASN A 24 7.28 3.32 -21.92
N GLU A 25 6.54 2.25 -21.65
CA GLU A 25 5.89 2.07 -20.36
C GLU A 25 6.99 2.10 -19.30
N VAL A 26 6.87 3.01 -18.35
CA VAL A 26 7.80 3.09 -17.23
C VAL A 26 7.64 1.81 -16.43
N GLN A 27 8.59 0.89 -16.57
CA GLN A 27 8.54 -0.41 -15.90
C GLN A 27 9.10 -0.29 -14.48
N ILE A 28 8.53 -1.09 -13.56
CA ILE A 28 9.07 -1.25 -12.22
C ILE A 28 10.42 -1.93 -12.31
N SER A 29 11.44 -1.33 -11.69
CA SER A 29 12.73 -1.99 -11.46
C SER A 29 12.66 -2.74 -10.13
N TYR A 30 13.11 -3.99 -10.12
CA TYR A 30 13.06 -4.85 -8.93
C TYR A 30 14.24 -5.81 -8.88
N ASP A 31 14.54 -6.31 -7.67
CA ASP A 31 15.57 -7.32 -7.46
C ASP A 31 15.05 -8.70 -7.91
N LYS A 32 15.56 -9.19 -9.04
CA LYS A 32 15.16 -10.48 -9.62
C LYS A 32 15.63 -11.69 -8.83
N SER A 33 16.58 -11.53 -7.92
CA SER A 33 17.03 -12.61 -7.04
C SER A 33 16.03 -12.89 -5.92
N VAL A 34 15.22 -11.87 -5.54
CA VAL A 34 14.26 -11.94 -4.44
C VAL A 34 12.81 -11.90 -4.93
N LEU A 35 12.50 -11.08 -5.97
CA LEU A 35 11.15 -11.00 -6.52
C LEU A 35 11.05 -11.76 -7.86
N GLN A 36 10.11 -12.70 -7.90
CA GLN A 36 9.81 -13.48 -9.09
C GLN A 36 8.35 -13.33 -9.52
N ASN A 37 8.07 -13.67 -10.78
CA ASN A 37 6.71 -13.66 -11.35
C ASN A 37 6.00 -12.31 -11.16
N VAL A 38 6.76 -11.21 -11.27
CA VAL A 38 6.23 -9.85 -11.14
C VAL A 38 5.28 -9.57 -12.28
N SER A 39 4.01 -9.27 -11.97
CA SER A 39 2.97 -9.03 -12.96
C SER A 39 1.90 -8.10 -12.43
N LYS A 40 1.22 -7.39 -13.35
CA LYS A 40 0.05 -6.58 -13.02
C LYS A 40 -1.15 -7.47 -12.66
N VAL A 41 -1.94 -7.02 -11.69
CA VAL A 41 -3.26 -7.56 -11.35
C VAL A 41 -4.34 -6.67 -11.96
N THR A 42 -4.14 -5.35 -12.00
CA THR A 42 -5.03 -4.39 -12.66
C THR A 42 -4.26 -3.59 -13.72
N ASP A 43 -4.97 -3.08 -14.72
CA ASP A 43 -4.40 -2.26 -15.80
C ASP A 43 -5.42 -1.21 -16.28
N ASP A 44 -6.16 -0.60 -15.35
CA ASP A 44 -7.15 0.43 -15.64
C ASP A 44 -6.61 1.86 -15.42
N GLY A 45 -5.42 1.98 -14.82
CA GLY A 45 -4.74 3.25 -14.58
C GLY A 45 -5.49 4.20 -13.64
N LEU A 46 -6.42 3.70 -12.82
CA LEU A 46 -7.14 4.47 -11.82
C LEU A 46 -6.31 4.57 -10.52
N SER A 47 -6.57 5.62 -9.75
CA SER A 47 -5.80 5.90 -8.52
C SER A 47 -6.14 4.96 -7.38
N LYS A 48 -5.31 3.96 -7.12
CA LYS A 48 -5.44 2.99 -6.03
C LYS A 48 -4.52 3.34 -4.86
N VAL A 49 -4.96 3.14 -3.64
CA VAL A 49 -4.23 3.60 -2.45
C VAL A 49 -4.09 2.59 -1.33
N GLU A 50 -5.04 1.70 -1.13
CA GLU A 50 -5.08 0.73 -0.03
C GLU A 50 -5.40 -0.66 -0.53
N LEU A 51 -4.82 -1.68 0.09
CA LEU A 51 -5.00 -3.08 -0.27
C LEU A 51 -5.23 -3.96 0.96
N ALA A 52 -6.05 -5.01 0.79
CA ALA A 52 -6.11 -6.13 1.72
C ALA A 52 -6.42 -7.43 0.96
N VAL A 53 -5.59 -8.44 1.13
CA VAL A 53 -5.78 -9.77 0.53
C VAL A 53 -6.58 -10.65 1.48
N SER A 54 -7.53 -11.40 0.93
CA SER A 54 -8.33 -12.35 1.72
C SER A 54 -7.46 -13.45 2.36
N PRO A 55 -7.90 -14.09 3.45
CA PRO A 55 -7.13 -15.13 4.14
C PRO A 55 -6.75 -16.31 3.25
N ASP A 56 -7.59 -16.65 2.27
CA ASP A 56 -7.34 -17.72 1.28
C ASP A 56 -6.43 -17.28 0.11
N GLY A 57 -6.12 -15.98 0.02
CA GLY A 57 -5.26 -15.42 -1.03
C GLY A 57 -5.93 -15.20 -2.40
N ASN A 58 -7.25 -15.46 -2.53
CA ASN A 58 -7.93 -15.44 -3.82
C ASN A 58 -8.66 -14.13 -4.13
N GLN A 59 -8.98 -13.35 -3.12
CA GLN A 59 -9.74 -12.10 -3.25
C GLN A 59 -8.91 -10.91 -2.74
N LEU A 60 -9.24 -9.73 -3.25
CA LEU A 60 -8.54 -8.51 -2.87
C LEU A 60 -9.53 -7.36 -2.71
N LEU A 61 -9.51 -6.73 -1.54
CA LEU A 61 -10.14 -5.42 -1.31
C LEU A 61 -9.15 -4.32 -1.63
N TYR A 62 -9.61 -3.26 -2.26
CA TYR A 62 -8.80 -2.07 -2.51
C TYR A 62 -9.64 -0.80 -2.55
N VAL A 63 -8.98 0.33 -2.38
CA VAL A 63 -9.59 1.65 -2.37
C VAL A 63 -9.12 2.44 -3.59
N GLU A 64 -10.06 3.04 -4.33
CA GLU A 64 -9.78 4.02 -5.38
C GLU A 64 -10.12 5.43 -4.90
N ILE A 65 -9.31 6.40 -5.32
CA ILE A 65 -9.51 7.82 -5.04
C ILE A 65 -9.63 8.62 -6.34
N ASN A 66 -10.41 9.72 -6.32
CA ASN A 66 -10.63 10.60 -7.47
C ASN A 66 -9.53 11.68 -7.64
N LYS A 67 -8.40 11.57 -6.93
CA LYS A 67 -7.31 12.56 -6.94
C LYS A 67 -5.95 11.92 -7.20
N SER A 68 -4.94 12.76 -7.40
CA SER A 68 -3.57 12.31 -7.57
C SER A 68 -3.08 11.52 -6.35
N VAL A 69 -2.61 10.30 -6.58
CA VAL A 69 -2.04 9.42 -5.56
C VAL A 69 -0.88 10.05 -4.80
N ARG A 70 -0.05 10.85 -5.48
CA ARG A 70 1.08 11.49 -4.84
C ARG A 70 0.66 12.39 -3.68
N SER A 71 -0.46 13.11 -3.86
CA SER A 71 -1.06 13.93 -2.80
C SER A 71 -1.53 13.05 -1.62
N TYR A 72 -2.08 11.88 -1.88
CA TYR A 72 -2.50 10.94 -0.85
C TYR A 72 -1.31 10.41 -0.05
N ILE A 73 -0.26 9.93 -0.72
CA ILE A 73 0.93 9.36 -0.08
C ILE A 73 1.66 10.40 0.78
N THR A 74 1.84 11.62 0.27
CA THR A 74 2.51 12.69 1.01
C THR A 74 1.72 13.19 2.22
N ASN A 75 0.38 13.07 2.18
CA ASN A 75 -0.52 13.53 3.22
C ASN A 75 -1.07 12.39 4.10
N MET A 76 -0.58 11.16 3.97
CA MET A 76 -0.97 10.03 4.85
C MET A 76 -0.82 10.32 6.34
N ARG A 77 0.05 11.28 6.71
CA ARG A 77 0.25 11.74 8.08
C ARG A 77 -0.74 12.84 8.50
N ASP A 78 -1.40 13.48 7.54
CA ASP A 78 -2.20 14.68 7.79
C ASP A 78 -3.64 14.50 7.32
N ARG A 79 -4.28 13.43 7.79
CA ARG A 79 -5.73 13.25 7.63
C ARG A 79 -6.52 14.38 8.31
N ASN A 80 -5.88 15.16 9.19
CA ASN A 80 -6.48 16.33 9.83
C ASN A 80 -6.52 17.60 8.94
N SER A 81 -5.92 17.60 7.76
CA SER A 81 -5.90 18.79 6.89
C SER A 81 -7.24 19.14 6.27
N GLY A 82 -8.32 18.39 6.57
CA GLY A 82 -9.65 18.59 5.99
C GLY A 82 -9.76 18.24 4.51
N ASN A 83 -8.70 17.75 3.89
CA ASN A 83 -8.67 17.30 2.50
C ASN A 83 -8.96 15.80 2.41
N TYR A 84 -10.14 15.40 2.86
CA TYR A 84 -10.60 14.03 2.68
C TYR A 84 -10.80 13.73 1.21
N TYR A 85 -10.30 12.58 0.78
CA TYR A 85 -10.42 12.15 -0.60
C TYR A 85 -11.75 11.45 -0.81
N ASP A 86 -12.48 11.86 -1.83
CA ASP A 86 -13.58 11.07 -2.34
C ASP A 86 -13.01 9.74 -2.83
N CYS A 87 -13.39 8.68 -2.15
CA CYS A 87 -12.87 7.32 -2.38
C CYS A 87 -13.98 6.31 -2.37
N GLN A 88 -13.74 5.18 -3.03
CA GLN A 88 -14.66 4.07 -3.10
C GLN A 88 -13.90 2.75 -2.95
N MET A 89 -14.49 1.82 -2.18
CA MET A 89 -13.93 0.49 -1.98
C MET A 89 -14.47 -0.50 -3.02
N TYR A 90 -13.58 -1.33 -3.52
CA TYR A 90 -13.86 -2.36 -4.51
C TYR A 90 -13.35 -3.72 -4.05
N LEU A 91 -13.98 -4.76 -4.58
CA LEU A 91 -13.58 -6.16 -4.42
C LEU A 91 -13.19 -6.75 -5.77
N LEU A 92 -12.02 -7.37 -5.84
CA LEU A 92 -11.69 -8.38 -6.85
C LEU A 92 -12.01 -9.75 -6.27
N ARG A 93 -13.03 -10.42 -6.83
CA ARG A 93 -13.49 -11.74 -6.33
C ARG A 93 -12.57 -12.89 -6.73
N ASP A 94 -11.79 -12.70 -7.77
CA ASP A 94 -10.81 -13.66 -8.26
C ASP A 94 -9.59 -12.88 -8.80
N ILE A 95 -8.47 -12.99 -8.10
CA ILE A 95 -7.22 -12.30 -8.47
C ILE A 95 -6.64 -12.86 -9.78
N SER A 96 -6.98 -14.09 -10.16
CA SER A 96 -6.54 -14.70 -11.43
C SER A 96 -7.33 -14.19 -12.63
N ARG A 97 -8.56 -13.73 -12.39
CA ARG A 97 -9.47 -13.15 -13.40
C ARG A 97 -10.06 -11.85 -12.86
N PRO A 98 -9.27 -10.79 -12.75
CA PRO A 98 -9.67 -9.59 -12.03
C PRO A 98 -10.89 -8.93 -12.67
N SER A 99 -12.00 -8.95 -11.95
CA SER A 99 -13.22 -8.23 -12.27
C SER A 99 -13.60 -7.37 -11.08
N LYS A 100 -13.70 -6.08 -11.33
CA LYS A 100 -13.94 -5.05 -10.32
C LYS A 100 -15.42 -5.05 -9.90
N THR A 101 -15.68 -5.28 -8.62
CA THR A 101 -17.02 -5.23 -8.02
C THR A 101 -17.08 -4.05 -7.05
N PRO A 102 -17.90 -3.01 -7.28
CA PRO A 102 -18.08 -1.93 -6.33
C PRO A 102 -18.87 -2.43 -5.11
N LEU A 103 -18.42 -2.06 -3.91
CA LEU A 103 -19.10 -2.43 -2.66
C LEU A 103 -20.09 -1.35 -2.17
N GLY A 104 -20.18 -0.22 -2.86
CA GLY A 104 -21.04 0.90 -2.45
C GLY A 104 -20.54 1.60 -1.17
N LEU A 105 -19.28 1.41 -0.81
CA LEU A 105 -18.63 1.99 0.36
C LEU A 105 -17.79 3.19 -0.08
N THR A 106 -18.38 4.38 0.06
CA THR A 106 -17.69 5.67 -0.16
C THR A 106 -17.03 6.17 1.11
N PHE A 107 -16.02 7.02 1.00
CA PHE A 107 -15.23 7.56 2.12
C PHE A 107 -14.78 6.48 3.09
N SER A 108 -14.29 5.36 2.52
CA SER A 108 -13.90 4.14 3.24
C SER A 108 -12.46 3.79 2.94
N TYR A 109 -11.67 3.51 3.99
CA TYR A 109 -10.23 3.36 3.96
C TYR A 109 -9.80 2.10 4.73
N ASP A 110 -8.53 1.70 4.58
CA ASP A 110 -7.84 0.72 5.40
C ASP A 110 -8.62 -0.60 5.62
N PRO A 111 -8.99 -1.33 4.56
CA PRO A 111 -9.69 -2.60 4.74
C PRO A 111 -8.82 -3.65 5.42
N ALA A 112 -9.43 -4.46 6.29
CA ALA A 112 -8.81 -5.61 6.93
C ALA A 112 -9.79 -6.78 7.00
N TRP A 113 -9.42 -7.91 6.41
CA TRP A 113 -10.25 -9.11 6.39
C TRP A 113 -10.34 -9.77 7.76
N ASN A 114 -11.52 -10.29 8.10
CA ASN A 114 -11.61 -11.24 9.18
C ASN A 114 -11.20 -12.66 8.70
N LYS A 115 -10.93 -13.56 9.63
CA LYS A 115 -10.48 -14.93 9.34
C LYS A 115 -11.44 -15.74 8.46
N SER A 116 -12.73 -15.40 8.46
CA SER A 116 -13.74 -16.13 7.66
C SER A 116 -13.63 -15.83 6.16
N GLY A 117 -12.99 -14.73 5.76
CA GLY A 117 -12.98 -14.25 4.38
C GLY A 117 -14.35 -13.78 3.87
N LYS A 118 -15.37 -13.65 4.75
CA LYS A 118 -16.72 -13.20 4.40
C LYS A 118 -17.03 -11.79 4.86
N GLU A 119 -16.32 -11.33 5.87
CA GLU A 119 -16.44 -9.99 6.44
C GLU A 119 -15.09 -9.31 6.51
N PHE A 120 -15.12 -8.01 6.59
CA PHE A 120 -13.93 -7.17 6.79
C PHE A 120 -14.28 -5.95 7.65
N VAL A 121 -13.26 -5.41 8.30
CA VAL A 121 -13.32 -4.15 9.04
C VAL A 121 -12.60 -3.08 8.21
N PHE A 122 -13.06 -1.86 8.29
CA PHE A 122 -12.48 -0.73 7.59
C PHE A 122 -12.69 0.56 8.35
N THR A 123 -11.94 1.58 7.99
CA THR A 123 -12.13 2.95 8.48
C THR A 123 -13.14 3.67 7.61
N ALA A 124 -14.23 4.19 8.18
CA ALA A 124 -15.20 5.02 7.48
C ALA A 124 -15.14 6.46 7.98
N LEU A 125 -15.16 7.41 7.07
CA LEU A 125 -15.34 8.82 7.38
C LEU A 125 -16.83 9.16 7.30
N GLU A 126 -17.44 9.47 8.44
CA GLU A 126 -18.83 9.88 8.55
C GLU A 126 -18.97 11.03 9.54
N ASN A 127 -19.72 12.06 9.13
CA ASN A 127 -19.91 13.28 9.93
C ASN A 127 -18.57 13.88 10.42
N ASN A 128 -17.58 13.89 9.53
CA ASN A 128 -16.24 14.39 9.82
C ASN A 128 -15.47 13.62 10.93
N GLN A 129 -15.85 12.36 11.17
CA GLN A 129 -15.22 11.47 12.14
C GLN A 129 -14.82 10.15 11.48
N PHE A 130 -13.60 9.70 11.75
CA PHE A 130 -13.13 8.39 11.33
C PHE A 130 -13.53 7.34 12.37
N LYS A 131 -14.22 6.28 11.92
CA LYS A 131 -14.78 5.22 12.75
C LYS A 131 -14.46 3.86 12.19
N LEU A 132 -14.37 2.86 13.06
CA LEU A 132 -14.27 1.48 12.63
C LEU A 132 -15.65 0.91 12.32
N VAL A 133 -15.77 0.31 11.16
CA VAL A 133 -17.00 -0.26 10.62
C VAL A 133 -16.69 -1.64 10.06
N ARG A 134 -17.62 -2.59 10.21
CA ARG A 134 -17.56 -3.89 9.53
C ARG A 134 -18.63 -4.00 8.46
N ALA A 135 -18.33 -4.75 7.42
CA ALA A 135 -19.26 -5.12 6.35
C ALA A 135 -18.94 -6.52 5.83
N ASN A 136 -19.90 -7.13 5.11
CA ASN A 136 -19.67 -8.36 4.39
C ASN A 136 -19.35 -8.09 2.91
N ILE A 137 -18.73 -9.06 2.23
CA ILE A 137 -18.29 -8.96 0.84
C ILE A 137 -19.42 -9.02 -0.18
N GLU A 138 -20.62 -9.41 0.22
CA GLU A 138 -21.79 -9.49 -0.68
C GLU A 138 -22.46 -8.11 -0.88
N GLY A 139 -21.85 -7.08 -0.31
CA GLY A 139 -22.40 -5.74 -0.30
C GLY A 139 -23.54 -5.68 0.71
N GLY A 140 -23.47 -4.87 1.67
CA GLY A 140 -24.52 -4.95 2.56
C GLY A 140 -24.45 -4.06 3.80
N ARG A 141 -25.10 -4.52 4.82
CA ARG A 141 -25.32 -3.78 6.04
C ARG A 141 -23.99 -3.47 6.72
N LYS A 142 -23.68 -2.18 6.82
CA LYS A 142 -22.62 -1.66 7.69
C LYS A 142 -23.01 -1.86 9.16
N THR A 143 -22.07 -2.30 9.96
CA THR A 143 -22.19 -2.35 11.42
C THR A 143 -21.06 -1.56 12.04
N TYR A 144 -21.39 -0.53 12.82
CA TYR A 144 -20.37 0.26 13.50
C TYR A 144 -19.77 -0.54 14.67
N ILE A 145 -18.44 -0.66 14.65
CA ILE A 145 -17.65 -1.19 15.76
C ILE A 145 -17.43 -0.06 16.76
N THR A 146 -16.99 1.11 16.30
CA THR A 146 -16.93 2.33 17.11
C THR A 146 -18.04 3.30 16.67
N ARG A 147 -19.08 3.47 17.46
CA ARG A 147 -20.16 4.45 17.16
C ARG A 147 -19.68 5.89 17.32
N THR A 148 -18.83 6.10 18.31
CA THR A 148 -18.03 7.29 18.51
C THR A 148 -16.58 6.86 18.40
N PRO A 149 -15.70 7.61 17.73
CA PRO A 149 -14.28 7.26 17.70
C PRO A 149 -13.70 7.13 19.11
N ILE A 150 -12.75 6.22 19.30
CA ILE A 150 -12.03 6.02 20.57
C ILE A 150 -11.28 7.29 20.94
N GLY A 151 -10.64 7.90 19.94
CA GLY A 151 -10.05 9.22 20.04
C GLY A 151 -10.67 10.18 19.03
N ASN A 152 -9.85 10.99 18.37
CA ASN A 152 -10.32 11.90 17.32
C ASN A 152 -10.38 11.24 15.94
N GLU A 153 -9.63 10.15 15.74
CA GLU A 153 -9.47 9.48 14.44
C GLU A 153 -9.06 8.02 14.69
N ASP A 154 -9.95 7.06 14.40
CA ASP A 154 -9.64 5.63 14.45
C ASP A 154 -9.27 5.15 13.05
N GLY A 155 -8.25 4.30 12.90
CA GLY A 155 -7.85 3.82 11.59
C GLY A 155 -6.90 2.64 11.57
N GLU A 156 -6.64 2.16 10.36
CA GLU A 156 -5.73 1.06 10.03
C GLU A 156 -5.94 -0.19 10.88
N PRO A 157 -7.16 -0.76 10.88
CA PRO A 157 -7.45 -1.96 11.64
C PRO A 157 -6.65 -3.16 11.12
N ASP A 158 -6.38 -4.10 12.01
CA ASP A 158 -5.94 -5.45 11.71
C ASP A 158 -6.64 -6.42 12.67
N ILE A 159 -6.88 -7.67 12.25
CA ILE A 159 -7.75 -8.58 12.99
C ILE A 159 -7.06 -9.91 13.22
N LYS A 160 -6.99 -10.33 14.47
CA LYS A 160 -6.56 -11.67 14.86
C LYS A 160 -7.42 -12.20 16.00
N ASN A 161 -7.96 -13.42 15.88
CA ASN A 161 -8.74 -14.10 16.94
C ASN A 161 -9.88 -13.26 17.52
N ASN A 162 -10.64 -12.54 16.67
CA ASN A 162 -11.72 -11.62 17.06
C ASN A 162 -11.27 -10.42 17.92
N VAL A 163 -9.98 -10.12 17.94
CA VAL A 163 -9.43 -8.89 18.49
C VAL A 163 -9.01 -7.98 17.34
N ILE A 164 -9.50 -6.75 17.37
CA ILE A 164 -9.09 -5.70 16.46
C ILE A 164 -7.93 -4.96 17.10
N LEU A 165 -6.88 -4.77 16.32
CA LEU A 165 -5.76 -3.91 16.60
C LEU A 165 -5.87 -2.70 15.66
N CYS A 166 -5.81 -1.48 16.17
CA CYS A 166 -5.89 -0.29 15.35
C CYS A 166 -5.11 0.85 15.97
N HIS A 167 -4.96 1.95 15.25
CA HIS A 167 -4.49 3.18 15.85
C HIS A 167 -5.66 4.16 16.06
N THR A 168 -5.49 5.05 17.01
CA THR A 168 -6.39 6.18 17.25
C THR A 168 -5.59 7.42 17.61
N LYS A 169 -6.15 8.62 17.47
CA LYS A 169 -5.46 9.87 17.80
C LYS A 169 -6.01 10.45 19.09
N ILE A 170 -5.22 10.43 20.16
CA ILE A 170 -5.57 10.97 21.49
C ILE A 170 -4.64 12.13 21.80
N ASN A 171 -5.19 13.30 22.12
CA ASN A 171 -4.42 14.52 22.45
C ASN A 171 -3.33 14.86 21.41
N GLY A 172 -3.65 14.67 20.13
CA GLY A 172 -2.73 14.95 19.02
C GLY A 172 -1.67 13.87 18.75
N LYS A 173 -1.59 12.83 19.56
CA LYS A 173 -0.64 11.71 19.43
C LYS A 173 -1.34 10.46 18.91
N TRP A 174 -0.65 9.72 18.05
CA TRP A 174 -1.10 8.40 17.60
C TRP A 174 -0.87 7.38 18.69
N GLN A 175 -1.91 6.64 19.01
CA GLN A 175 -1.92 5.59 20.02
C GLN A 175 -2.43 4.29 19.38
N ILE A 176 -1.85 3.17 19.74
CA ILE A 176 -2.30 1.85 19.34
C ILE A 176 -3.20 1.30 20.44
N VAL A 177 -4.34 0.77 20.02
CA VAL A 177 -5.34 0.18 20.89
C VAL A 177 -5.75 -1.20 20.39
N THR A 178 -6.16 -2.07 21.30
CA THR A 178 -6.89 -3.30 21.02
C THR A 178 -8.33 -3.17 21.49
N LEU A 179 -9.24 -3.84 20.79
CA LEU A 179 -10.65 -3.96 21.20
C LEU A 179 -11.24 -5.26 20.64
N ASN A 180 -12.30 -5.73 21.24
CA ASN A 180 -13.06 -6.86 20.73
C ASN A 180 -13.72 -6.53 19.39
N TYR A 181 -14.04 -7.57 18.60
CA TYR A 181 -14.67 -7.44 17.29
C TYR A 181 -16.06 -6.79 17.33
N ASP A 182 -16.70 -6.73 18.50
CA ASP A 182 -17.96 -6.04 18.76
C ASP A 182 -17.81 -4.59 19.26
N GLY A 183 -16.58 -4.12 19.44
CA GLY A 183 -16.25 -2.77 19.89
C GLY A 183 -16.12 -2.61 21.41
N THR A 184 -16.15 -3.70 22.15
CA THR A 184 -15.96 -3.70 23.61
C THR A 184 -14.50 -3.89 24.02
N GLU A 185 -14.18 -3.75 25.31
CA GLU A 185 -12.87 -4.01 25.92
C GLU A 185 -11.71 -3.24 25.26
N ILE A 186 -11.89 -1.94 25.10
CA ILE A 186 -10.87 -1.08 24.53
C ILE A 186 -9.70 -0.94 25.49
N THR A 187 -8.49 -1.33 25.04
CA THR A 187 -7.26 -1.24 25.80
C THR A 187 -6.24 -0.40 25.05
N LEU A 188 -5.72 0.63 25.71
CA LEU A 188 -4.59 1.43 25.22
C LEU A 188 -3.28 0.64 25.40
N VAL A 189 -2.50 0.48 24.33
CA VAL A 189 -1.29 -0.34 24.35
C VAL A 189 -0.02 0.52 24.35
N CYS A 190 0.21 1.32 23.30
CA CYS A 190 1.41 2.14 23.19
C CYS A 190 1.25 3.28 22.18
N GLU A 191 2.18 4.22 22.19
CA GLU A 191 2.28 5.27 21.17
C GLU A 191 2.78 4.67 19.84
N GLY A 192 2.11 5.01 18.72
CA GLY A 192 2.45 4.54 17.38
C GLY A 192 1.25 4.48 16.43
N TYR A 193 1.48 4.00 15.20
CA TYR A 193 0.46 3.87 14.15
C TYR A 193 0.79 2.73 13.18
N SER A 194 -0.11 2.41 12.25
CA SER A 194 0.02 1.31 11.27
C SER A 194 0.33 -0.05 11.92
N PRO A 195 -0.43 -0.50 12.93
CA PRO A 195 -0.13 -1.76 13.58
C PRO A 195 -0.56 -2.96 12.72
N LYS A 196 0.21 -4.06 12.79
CA LYS A 196 -0.12 -5.34 12.14
C LYS A 196 0.26 -6.50 13.04
N TRP A 197 -0.70 -7.41 13.27
CA TRP A 197 -0.49 -8.59 14.09
C TRP A 197 0.62 -9.51 13.56
N HIS A 198 1.41 -10.07 14.47
CA HIS A 198 2.21 -11.25 14.17
C HIS A 198 1.28 -12.44 13.87
N PRO A 199 1.57 -13.29 12.87
CA PRO A 199 0.64 -14.33 12.43
C PRO A 199 0.27 -15.33 13.52
N THR A 200 1.19 -15.69 14.41
CA THR A 200 1.00 -16.72 15.44
C THR A 200 1.18 -16.22 16.87
N GLU A 201 2.17 -15.36 17.12
CA GLU A 201 2.53 -14.90 18.48
C GLU A 201 1.66 -13.73 18.94
N ASN A 202 1.64 -13.46 20.25
CA ASN A 202 0.90 -12.34 20.84
C ASN A 202 1.69 -11.02 20.75
N LYS A 203 2.11 -10.71 19.52
CA LYS A 203 2.92 -9.56 19.16
C LYS A 203 2.34 -8.83 17.96
N PHE A 204 2.78 -7.61 17.75
CA PHE A 204 2.49 -6.86 16.52
C PHE A 204 3.64 -5.92 16.15
N VAL A 205 3.78 -5.66 14.83
CA VAL A 205 4.69 -4.65 14.30
C VAL A 205 3.93 -3.35 14.08
N PHE A 206 4.60 -2.21 14.26
CA PHE A 206 3.99 -0.89 14.11
C PHE A 206 5.03 0.18 13.76
N ILE A 207 4.57 1.38 13.45
CA ILE A 207 5.43 2.54 13.20
C ILE A 207 5.41 3.51 14.38
N ARG A 208 6.60 3.92 14.82
CA ARG A 208 6.82 5.01 15.77
C ARG A 208 8.00 5.86 15.31
N ASP A 209 7.82 7.17 15.24
CA ASP A 209 8.87 8.13 14.81
C ASP A 209 9.53 7.77 13.47
N GLY A 210 8.75 7.17 12.54
CA GLY A 210 9.23 6.74 11.22
C GLY A 210 10.03 5.43 11.22
N GLY A 211 10.28 4.82 12.36
CA GLY A 211 10.91 3.49 12.51
C GLY A 211 9.89 2.38 12.65
N ILE A 212 10.33 1.14 12.45
CA ILE A 212 9.58 -0.09 12.65
C ILE A 212 9.87 -0.61 14.05
N PHE A 213 8.83 -0.86 14.82
CA PHE A 213 8.89 -1.40 16.18
C PHE A 213 8.04 -2.67 16.26
N GLU A 214 8.44 -3.59 17.14
CA GLU A 214 7.63 -4.73 17.57
C GLU A 214 7.15 -4.50 18.99
N MET A 215 5.87 -4.76 19.28
CA MET A 215 5.30 -4.82 20.62
C MET A 215 5.02 -6.26 20.98
N ASP A 216 5.63 -6.73 22.04
CA ASP A 216 5.32 -8.00 22.68
C ASP A 216 4.32 -7.73 23.81
N LEU A 217 3.08 -8.24 23.65
CA LEU A 217 2.00 -8.01 24.62
C LEU A 217 2.16 -8.85 25.90
N ASP A 218 2.81 -10.00 25.81
CA ASP A 218 3.04 -10.87 26.96
C ASP A 218 4.13 -10.29 27.87
N LEU A 219 5.13 -9.65 27.29
CA LEU A 219 6.20 -8.97 28.02
C LEU A 219 5.89 -7.48 28.30
N ASN A 220 4.86 -6.94 27.65
CA ASN A 220 4.54 -5.51 27.64
C ASN A 220 5.76 -4.65 27.25
N GLN A 221 6.47 -5.05 26.21
CA GLN A 221 7.72 -4.44 25.79
C GLN A 221 7.70 -4.08 24.30
N ALA A 222 8.06 -2.84 23.98
CA ALA A 222 8.28 -2.39 22.60
C ALA A 222 9.76 -2.34 22.28
N THR A 223 10.17 -3.02 21.19
CA THR A 223 11.56 -3.10 20.70
C THR A 223 11.66 -2.46 19.32
N GLU A 224 12.69 -1.64 19.09
CA GLU A 224 12.99 -1.11 17.76
C GLU A 224 13.61 -2.20 16.89
N ILE A 225 12.97 -2.48 15.75
CA ILE A 225 13.47 -3.43 14.76
C ILE A 225 14.35 -2.73 13.71
N TYR A 226 13.89 -1.56 13.23
CA TYR A 226 14.63 -0.81 12.23
C TYR A 226 14.19 0.66 12.24
N LYS A 227 15.16 1.56 12.15
CA LYS A 227 14.90 2.99 11.96
C LYS A 227 15.95 3.62 11.06
N ASP A 228 15.51 4.44 10.14
CA ASP A 228 16.36 5.32 9.34
C ASP A 228 16.04 6.77 9.71
N VAL A 229 17.07 7.56 9.99
CA VAL A 229 16.93 8.94 10.49
C VAL A 229 16.36 9.86 9.39
N ASP A 230 16.72 9.62 8.14
CA ASP A 230 16.37 10.47 7.00
C ASP A 230 15.14 9.98 6.24
N PHE A 231 14.83 8.68 6.29
CA PHE A 231 13.84 8.02 5.45
C PHE A 231 12.85 7.17 6.24
N PRO A 232 11.64 7.70 6.51
CA PRO A 232 10.64 6.98 7.29
C PRO A 232 10.09 5.75 6.57
N CYS A 233 9.73 4.76 7.39
CA CYS A 233 9.04 3.54 6.99
C CYS A 233 7.52 3.68 7.07
N TYR A 234 6.80 2.86 6.29
CA TYR A 234 5.34 2.85 6.23
C TYR A 234 4.79 1.44 6.03
N LYS A 235 3.59 1.18 6.58
CA LYS A 235 2.80 -0.04 6.33
C LYS A 235 3.61 -1.34 6.51
N PRO A 236 4.23 -1.56 7.68
CA PRO A 236 4.94 -2.81 7.96
C PRO A 236 3.95 -3.96 8.12
N SER A 237 4.35 -5.18 7.71
CA SER A 237 3.56 -6.39 7.94
C SER A 237 4.45 -7.63 7.96
N TYR A 238 4.15 -8.58 8.83
CA TYR A 238 4.88 -9.84 8.89
C TYR A 238 4.58 -10.76 7.71
N SER A 239 5.58 -11.53 7.28
CA SER A 239 5.39 -12.74 6.50
C SER A 239 4.54 -13.75 7.28
N LYS A 240 3.92 -14.72 6.57
CA LYS A 240 3.03 -15.71 7.21
C LYS A 240 3.73 -16.61 8.24
N ASP A 241 5.04 -16.79 8.12
CA ASP A 241 5.87 -17.52 9.08
C ASP A 241 6.46 -16.63 10.19
N GLY A 242 6.19 -15.33 10.16
CA GLY A 242 6.65 -14.35 11.15
C GLY A 242 8.13 -13.98 11.06
N LYS A 243 8.89 -14.54 10.10
CA LYS A 243 10.34 -14.38 10.05
C LYS A 243 10.80 -13.08 9.39
N TYR A 244 9.95 -12.48 8.58
CA TYR A 244 10.27 -11.27 7.82
C TYR A 244 9.20 -10.22 7.98
N ILE A 245 9.60 -8.96 7.84
CA ILE A 245 8.73 -7.79 7.82
C ILE A 245 8.87 -7.13 6.44
N LEU A 246 7.75 -7.00 5.74
CA LEU A 246 7.63 -6.29 4.48
C LEU A 246 7.12 -4.88 4.77
N PHE A 247 7.72 -3.86 4.14
CA PHE A 247 7.35 -2.47 4.35
C PHE A 247 7.69 -1.57 3.17
N SER A 248 7.16 -0.37 3.17
CA SER A 248 7.53 0.70 2.23
C SER A 248 8.46 1.70 2.93
N GLN A 249 9.42 2.25 2.20
CA GLN A 249 10.30 3.31 2.71
C GLN A 249 10.52 4.39 1.66
N LEU A 250 10.56 5.65 2.07
CA LEU A 250 11.06 6.74 1.24
C LEU A 250 12.56 6.56 0.99
N THR A 251 12.99 6.76 -0.25
CA THR A 251 14.39 6.68 -0.65
C THR A 251 14.77 7.85 -1.54
N PRO A 252 16.03 8.34 -1.49
CA PRO A 252 16.48 9.32 -2.44
C PRO A 252 16.55 8.67 -3.83
N VAL A 253 16.10 9.39 -4.85
CA VAL A 253 16.41 8.99 -6.23
C VAL A 253 17.91 9.24 -6.45
N ASN A 254 18.65 8.17 -6.74
CA ASN A 254 20.04 8.28 -7.14
C ASN A 254 20.14 9.08 -8.45
N THR A 255 20.21 10.40 -8.36
CA THR A 255 20.81 11.21 -9.40
C THR A 255 22.30 10.87 -9.37
N LYS A 256 22.84 10.27 -10.43
CA LYS A 256 24.28 10.01 -10.59
C LYS A 256 25.05 11.33 -10.40
N GLY A 257 25.44 11.62 -9.17
CA GLY A 257 26.17 12.81 -8.77
C GLY A 257 26.99 12.45 -7.54
N SER A 258 28.31 12.52 -7.70
CA SER A 258 29.34 12.28 -6.69
C SER A 258 28.94 12.80 -5.32
N MET A 259 28.82 11.90 -4.35
CA MET A 259 28.72 12.24 -2.93
C MET A 259 30.04 12.81 -2.44
N THR A 260 30.21 14.13 -2.55
CA THR A 260 31.29 14.84 -1.88
C THR A 260 30.81 15.30 -0.53
N SER A 261 31.55 14.89 0.46
CA SER A 261 31.33 14.97 1.89
C SER A 261 31.36 16.36 2.49
N SER A 262 30.22 17.00 2.65
CA SER A 262 30.00 17.89 3.80
C SER A 262 28.56 17.73 4.29
N LEU A 263 28.36 17.73 5.59
CA LEU A 263 27.05 17.53 6.24
C LEU A 263 25.99 18.50 5.69
N SER A 264 26.38 19.76 5.44
CA SER A 264 25.51 20.78 4.86
C SER A 264 25.11 20.48 3.41
N LYS A 265 26.01 19.94 2.58
CA LYS A 265 25.69 19.50 1.20
C LYS A 265 24.79 18.29 1.19
N ARG A 266 24.96 17.38 2.16
CA ARG A 266 24.08 16.21 2.35
C ARG A 266 22.66 16.62 2.71
N ILE A 267 22.49 17.57 3.63
CA ILE A 267 21.17 18.10 4.02
C ILE A 267 20.47 18.79 2.83
N ILE A 268 21.18 19.63 2.08
CA ILE A 268 20.64 20.31 0.89
C ILE A 268 20.30 19.30 -0.23
N SER A 269 21.14 18.28 -0.42
CA SER A 269 20.91 17.21 -1.38
C SER A 269 19.66 16.39 -1.01
N ILE A 270 19.46 16.05 0.26
CA ILE A 270 18.28 15.36 0.76
C ILE A 270 17.02 16.21 0.61
N ALA A 271 17.10 17.51 0.93
CA ALA A 271 15.97 18.43 0.84
C ALA A 271 15.50 18.67 -0.61
N ASN A 272 16.42 18.66 -1.58
CA ASN A 272 16.17 18.93 -2.99
C ASN A 272 16.07 17.67 -3.86
N SER A 273 16.38 16.47 -3.33
CA SER A 273 16.30 15.24 -4.10
C SER A 273 14.83 14.81 -4.28
N ARG A 274 14.50 14.40 -5.50
CA ARG A 274 13.25 13.69 -5.76
C ARG A 274 13.29 12.41 -4.92
N ARG A 275 12.24 12.16 -4.14
CA ARG A 275 12.10 10.97 -3.30
C ARG A 275 11.08 10.05 -3.91
N ASN A 276 11.39 8.77 -3.97
CA ASN A 276 10.46 7.73 -4.34
C ASN A 276 10.21 6.81 -3.15
N ILE A 277 9.11 6.08 -3.19
CA ILE A 277 8.78 5.06 -2.21
C ILE A 277 9.09 3.70 -2.82
N HIS A 278 9.83 2.88 -2.10
CA HIS A 278 10.18 1.54 -2.52
C HIS A 278 9.83 0.50 -1.46
N LEU A 279 9.69 -0.74 -1.90
CA LEU A 279 9.44 -1.88 -1.03
C LEU A 279 10.74 -2.45 -0.50
N TYR A 280 10.70 -2.86 0.74
CA TYR A 280 11.80 -3.49 1.47
C TYR A 280 11.31 -4.70 2.23
N LEU A 281 12.20 -5.66 2.38
CA LEU A 281 12.07 -6.82 3.25
C LEU A 281 13.17 -6.74 4.30
N ILE A 282 12.85 -7.03 5.55
CA ILE A 282 13.82 -7.16 6.63
C ILE A 282 13.50 -8.40 7.45
N SER A 283 14.51 -9.10 7.97
CA SER A 283 14.26 -10.17 8.94
C SER A 283 13.65 -9.60 10.23
N SER A 284 12.82 -10.37 10.92
CA SER A 284 12.11 -9.90 12.12
C SER A 284 13.04 -9.52 13.27
N ASP A 285 14.30 -9.97 13.25
CA ASP A 285 15.37 -9.56 14.16
C ASP A 285 16.04 -8.23 13.77
N GLY A 286 15.66 -7.63 12.63
CA GLY A 286 16.21 -6.36 12.13
C GLY A 286 17.55 -6.45 11.42
N MET A 287 18.13 -7.64 11.23
CA MET A 287 19.51 -7.79 10.76
C MET A 287 19.70 -7.72 9.25
N ASN A 288 18.82 -8.34 8.47
CA ASN A 288 18.97 -8.51 7.02
C ASN A 288 17.92 -7.73 6.25
N LYS A 289 18.28 -6.50 5.84
CA LYS A 289 17.41 -5.64 5.04
C LYS A 289 17.74 -5.74 3.56
N THR A 290 16.72 -6.01 2.74
CA THR A 290 16.83 -6.10 1.27
C THR A 290 15.84 -5.12 0.61
N GLN A 291 16.31 -4.36 -0.36
CA GLN A 291 15.46 -3.52 -1.20
C GLN A 291 14.83 -4.36 -2.31
N LEU A 292 13.50 -4.39 -2.39
CA LEU A 292 12.77 -5.22 -3.37
C LEU A 292 12.51 -4.48 -4.68
N THR A 293 12.18 -3.18 -4.62
CA THR A 293 11.90 -2.35 -5.79
C THR A 293 12.81 -1.12 -5.80
N SER A 294 13.08 -0.58 -7.00
CA SER A 294 13.99 0.55 -7.19
C SER A 294 13.60 1.40 -8.39
N GLY A 295 14.37 2.47 -8.68
CA GLY A 295 14.21 3.29 -9.87
C GLY A 295 13.26 4.48 -9.68
N ALA A 296 12.60 4.90 -10.78
CA ALA A 296 11.81 6.13 -10.82
C ALA A 296 10.30 5.91 -10.53
N VAL A 297 9.89 4.67 -10.31
CA VAL A 297 8.51 4.27 -10.10
C VAL A 297 8.27 4.01 -8.63
N ASP A 298 7.26 4.64 -8.05
CA ASP A 298 6.87 4.40 -6.67
C ASP A 298 6.21 3.02 -6.53
N ALA A 299 6.54 2.31 -5.45
CA ALA A 299 5.89 1.08 -5.03
C ALA A 299 5.57 1.17 -3.52
N TYR A 300 4.31 0.96 -3.16
CA TYR A 300 3.84 1.21 -1.79
C TYR A 300 2.65 0.33 -1.41
N THR A 301 2.21 0.42 -0.14
CA THR A 301 1.13 -0.36 0.47
C THR A 301 1.29 -1.87 0.18
N PRO A 302 2.44 -2.47 0.55
CA PRO A 302 2.64 -3.89 0.33
C PRO A 302 1.83 -4.71 1.32
N VAL A 303 1.26 -5.82 0.85
CA VAL A 303 0.53 -6.79 1.67
C VAL A 303 0.91 -8.21 1.29
N TRP A 304 0.96 -9.10 2.28
CA TRP A 304 1.19 -10.51 2.04
C TRP A 304 -0.08 -11.24 1.59
N GLY A 305 0.07 -12.08 0.59
CA GLY A 305 -0.93 -13.04 0.15
C GLY A 305 -0.58 -14.47 0.57
N ALA A 306 -1.09 -15.47 -0.16
CA ALA A 306 -0.71 -16.86 0.01
C ALA A 306 0.66 -17.15 -0.62
N ASP A 307 1.32 -18.25 -0.17
CA ASP A 307 2.51 -18.83 -0.80
C ASP A 307 3.65 -17.83 -1.07
N ASN A 308 3.97 -16.99 -0.09
CA ASN A 308 4.97 -15.93 -0.20
C ASN A 308 4.71 -14.94 -1.35
N THR A 309 3.48 -14.86 -1.82
CA THR A 309 3.07 -13.83 -2.78
C THR A 309 2.85 -12.52 -2.05
N ILE A 310 3.36 -11.43 -2.58
CA ILE A 310 3.05 -10.07 -2.13
C ILE A 310 2.21 -9.36 -3.17
N PHE A 311 1.35 -8.47 -2.72
CA PHE A 311 0.64 -7.52 -3.54
C PHE A 311 1.05 -6.11 -3.14
N PHE A 312 1.14 -5.22 -4.10
CA PHE A 312 1.52 -3.84 -3.85
C PHE A 312 0.96 -2.92 -4.94
N ILE A 313 0.93 -1.65 -4.66
CA ILE A 313 0.54 -0.63 -5.62
C ILE A 313 1.80 -0.02 -6.21
N SER A 314 1.84 0.14 -7.53
CA SER A 314 2.90 0.88 -8.20
C SER A 314 2.33 2.06 -8.97
N ALA A 315 2.99 3.22 -8.85
CA ALA A 315 2.57 4.48 -9.43
C ALA A 315 3.57 4.97 -10.48
N ALA A 316 3.13 5.01 -11.74
CA ALA A 316 3.86 5.63 -12.83
C ALA A 316 2.99 6.67 -13.53
N ASN A 317 3.54 7.88 -13.80
CA ASN A 317 2.85 8.94 -14.54
C ASN A 317 1.46 9.31 -13.99
N ASN A 318 1.31 9.36 -12.65
CA ASN A 318 0.05 9.60 -11.93
C ASN A 318 -1.04 8.52 -12.10
N LYS A 319 -0.69 7.38 -12.67
CA LYS A 319 -1.54 6.19 -12.76
C LYS A 319 -1.03 5.13 -11.80
N THR A 320 -1.93 4.37 -11.22
CA THR A 320 -1.56 3.30 -10.30
C THR A 320 -2.23 2.00 -10.67
N ASP A 321 -1.47 0.93 -10.55
CA ASP A 321 -1.95 -0.43 -10.72
C ASP A 321 -1.55 -1.28 -9.53
N ILE A 322 -2.35 -2.32 -9.28
CA ILE A 322 -2.03 -3.36 -8.33
C ILE A 322 -1.12 -4.37 -9.03
N TRP A 323 -0.02 -4.69 -8.40
CA TRP A 323 0.96 -5.66 -8.85
C TRP A 323 1.05 -6.82 -7.87
N LYS A 324 1.51 -7.96 -8.35
CA LYS A 324 1.87 -9.10 -7.53
C LYS A 324 3.26 -9.61 -7.88
N ALA A 325 3.93 -10.19 -6.90
CA ALA A 325 5.21 -10.84 -7.06
C ALA A 325 5.34 -11.98 -6.04
N LYS A 326 6.14 -12.99 -6.34
CA LYS A 326 6.53 -14.03 -5.39
C LYS A 326 7.86 -13.67 -4.76
N VAL A 327 7.92 -13.67 -3.42
CA VAL A 327 9.17 -13.43 -2.66
C VAL A 327 9.89 -14.76 -2.47
N GLN A 328 11.21 -14.76 -2.74
CA GLN A 328 12.13 -15.84 -2.40
C GLN A 328 13.11 -15.33 -1.33
N TYR A 329 13.23 -16.06 -0.24
CA TYR A 329 14.13 -15.81 0.89
C TYR A 329 14.56 -17.10 1.57
#